data_aa2540afda038d38cf9347a67672941a
#
_entry.id   aa2540afda038d38cf9347a67672941a
#
_cell.length_a   1.000
_cell.length_b   1.000
_cell.length_c   1.000
_cell.angle_alpha   90.00
_cell.angle_beta   90.00
_cell.angle_gamma   90.00
#
_symmetry.space_group_name_H-M   'P 1'
#
loop_
_entity.id
_entity.type
_entity.pdbx_description
1 polymer ?
#
loop_
_entity_poly.entity_id
_entity_poly.type
_entity_poly.pdbx_seq_one_letter_code
_entity_poly.pdbx_strand_id
1 'polypeptide(L)'
;NGTLYFWDHFAAVSHVLRQYVGGYAMYNLTGGVNAISDDYRINNSFAKGTKVPSQYISVAQGFFVNTEIEADPRGVDSNINPVVGGDVLLRNNQRVFERDSPLGSSIFFKEAKAKTTATSAGGNKKVDTRSKIRLLFDSPNGYHRPLLLGVDERATNNFDVGFDAPLAEKNNEDMFWLIQNAKFIIQGVPNFDKDQEFPLGLKLSKAGLVRIKIDALENVANNVQMYIKDKSTLRFYKIN
;
A
#
# COMPACT_ATOMS: atom_id res chain seq x y z
N ASN A 1 3.26 13.31 -3.23
CA ASN A 1 4.07 12.07 -3.26
C ASN A 1 3.64 11.09 -4.38
N GLY A 2 2.64 11.46 -5.22
CA GLY A 2 2.19 10.63 -6.35
C GLY A 2 1.42 9.36 -5.97
N THR A 3 0.99 9.23 -4.73
CA THR A 3 0.21 8.11 -4.22
C THR A 3 -1.25 8.53 -4.06
N LEU A 4 -2.17 7.66 -4.49
CA LEU A 4 -3.61 7.80 -4.29
C LEU A 4 -4.03 6.98 -3.08
N TYR A 5 -4.90 7.55 -2.23
CA TYR A 5 -5.41 6.92 -1.03
C TYR A 5 -6.91 6.75 -1.14
N PHE A 6 -7.39 5.50 -1.00
CA PHE A 6 -8.80 5.15 -1.10
C PHE A 6 -9.29 4.65 0.25
N TRP A 7 -10.31 5.31 0.79
CA TRP A 7 -10.93 4.85 2.02
C TRP A 7 -11.67 3.54 1.81
N ASP A 8 -11.24 2.48 2.50
CA ASP A 8 -11.91 1.18 2.56
C ASP A 8 -12.58 1.03 3.92
N HIS A 9 -13.88 0.80 3.91
CA HIS A 9 -14.69 0.66 5.10
C HIS A 9 -14.81 -0.82 5.46
N PHE A 10 -14.29 -1.23 6.61
CA PHE A 10 -14.20 -2.65 6.98
C PHE A 10 -15.46 -3.18 7.64
N ALA A 11 -16.02 -2.46 8.58
CA ALA A 11 -17.25 -2.82 9.26
C ALA A 11 -17.79 -1.64 10.06
N ALA A 12 -19.06 -1.42 10.00
CA ALA A 12 -19.83 -0.81 11.06
C ALA A 12 -21.30 -1.17 10.87
N VAL A 13 -21.96 -1.50 11.94
CA VAL A 13 -23.40 -1.70 11.99
C VAL A 13 -24.09 -0.38 12.34
N SER A 14 -23.37 0.73 12.21
CA SER A 14 -23.78 2.04 12.69
C SER A 14 -23.82 3.05 11.56
N HIS A 15 -24.81 3.93 11.54
CA HIS A 15 -24.86 5.11 10.68
C HIS A 15 -24.14 6.34 11.28
N VAL A 16 -23.49 6.18 12.42
CA VAL A 16 -22.76 7.26 13.08
C VAL A 16 -21.34 7.31 12.53
N LEU A 17 -20.98 8.34 11.76
CA LEU A 17 -19.69 8.49 11.08
C LEU A 17 -18.48 8.29 12.00
N ARG A 18 -18.52 8.79 13.24
CA ARG A 18 -17.44 8.62 14.21
C ARG A 18 -17.19 7.16 14.64
N GLN A 19 -18.10 6.25 14.30
CA GLN A 19 -17.98 4.81 14.59
C GLN A 19 -17.55 4.00 13.38
N TYR A 20 -17.35 4.67 12.24
CA TYR A 20 -16.85 4.01 11.05
C TYR A 20 -15.42 3.57 11.28
N VAL A 21 -15.17 2.34 10.95
CA VAL A 21 -13.86 1.72 11.05
C VAL A 21 -13.40 1.33 9.67
N GLY A 22 -12.24 1.78 9.30
CA GLY A 22 -11.65 1.55 7.99
C GLY A 22 -10.20 1.99 7.97
N GLY A 23 -9.63 1.96 6.79
CA GLY A 23 -8.27 2.42 6.53
C GLY A 23 -8.11 2.84 5.09
N TYR A 24 -6.93 3.29 4.75
CA TYR A 24 -6.61 3.71 3.39
C TYR A 24 -5.89 2.63 2.62
N ALA A 25 -6.51 2.15 1.55
CA ALA A 25 -5.82 1.41 0.51
C ALA A 25 -5.02 2.39 -0.34
N MET A 26 -3.82 2.02 -0.76
CA MET A 26 -2.90 2.91 -1.47
C MET A 26 -2.61 2.39 -2.85
N TYR A 27 -2.46 3.31 -3.80
CA TYR A 27 -2.05 2.99 -5.16
C TYR A 27 -1.06 4.03 -5.69
N ASN A 28 -0.02 3.54 -6.33
CA ASN A 28 0.92 4.35 -7.11
C ASN A 28 1.38 3.58 -8.37
N LEU A 29 2.40 4.07 -9.07
CA LEU A 29 2.90 3.42 -10.29
C LEU A 29 3.51 2.03 -10.04
N THR A 30 4.01 1.75 -8.84
CA THR A 30 4.52 0.41 -8.46
C THR A 30 3.39 -0.59 -8.29
N GLY A 31 2.24 -0.16 -7.75
CA GLY A 31 1.06 -1.00 -7.57
C GLY A 31 0.20 -0.59 -6.41
N GLY A 32 -0.77 -1.44 -6.08
CA GLY A 32 -1.72 -1.22 -4.99
C GLY A 32 -1.43 -2.06 -3.77
N VAL A 33 -1.79 -1.53 -2.60
CA VAL A 33 -1.78 -2.22 -1.31
C VAL A 33 -3.14 -2.03 -0.65
N ASN A 34 -3.69 -3.10 -0.09
CA ASN A 34 -4.97 -3.07 0.61
C ASN A 34 -4.87 -2.27 1.92
N ALA A 35 -6.01 -1.75 2.35
CA ALA A 35 -6.11 -1.01 3.59
C ALA A 35 -5.91 -1.90 4.82
N ILE A 36 -5.37 -1.29 5.86
CA ILE A 36 -5.41 -1.80 7.23
C ILE A 36 -6.06 -0.74 8.11
N SER A 37 -6.46 -1.10 9.30
CA SER A 37 -6.92 -0.15 10.30
C SER A 37 -5.98 -0.12 11.49
N ASP A 38 -5.78 1.04 12.07
CA ASP A 38 -5.11 1.22 13.35
C ASP A 38 -6.05 0.97 14.55
N ASP A 39 -7.35 0.77 14.30
CA ASP A 39 -8.32 0.43 15.33
C ASP A 39 -8.06 -0.98 15.86
N TYR A 40 -7.79 -1.08 17.17
CA TYR A 40 -7.50 -2.35 17.83
C TYR A 40 -8.62 -3.39 17.67
N ARG A 41 -9.86 -2.97 17.52
CA ARG A 41 -11.01 -3.87 17.32
C ARG A 41 -10.92 -4.63 16.01
N ILE A 42 -10.24 -4.06 15.02
CA ILE A 42 -10.00 -4.65 13.71
C ILE A 42 -8.64 -5.34 13.66
N ASN A 43 -7.57 -4.68 14.05
CA ASN A 43 -6.23 -5.26 14.01
C ASN A 43 -6.11 -6.50 14.91
N ASN A 44 -6.70 -6.49 16.10
CA ASN A 44 -6.73 -7.67 16.98
C ASN A 44 -7.58 -8.83 16.44
N SER A 45 -8.45 -8.56 15.48
CA SER A 45 -9.28 -9.58 14.83
C SER A 45 -8.66 -10.12 13.55
N PHE A 46 -7.40 -9.82 13.27
CA PHE A 46 -6.69 -10.18 12.03
C PHE A 46 -7.40 -9.68 10.75
N ALA A 47 -8.17 -8.62 10.85
CA ALA A 47 -8.89 -8.05 9.72
C ALA A 47 -7.98 -7.10 8.94
N LYS A 48 -7.90 -7.34 7.65
CA LYS A 48 -7.33 -6.41 6.66
C LYS A 48 -8.36 -6.15 5.58
N GLY A 49 -8.25 -5.02 4.90
CA GLY A 49 -9.03 -4.77 3.69
C GLY A 49 -8.77 -5.85 2.65
N THR A 50 -9.79 -6.20 1.91
CA THR A 50 -9.70 -7.20 0.84
C THR A 50 -9.55 -6.57 -0.54
N LYS A 51 -9.71 -5.24 -0.61
CA LYS A 51 -9.69 -4.49 -1.86
C LYS A 51 -8.31 -3.91 -2.10
N VAL A 52 -7.67 -4.33 -3.17
CA VAL A 52 -6.39 -3.79 -3.63
C VAL A 52 -6.68 -2.86 -4.80
N PRO A 53 -6.39 -1.56 -4.70
CA PRO A 53 -6.65 -0.63 -5.78
C PRO A 53 -5.74 -0.90 -6.99
N SER A 54 -6.23 -0.54 -8.17
CA SER A 54 -5.53 -0.69 -9.45
C SER A 54 -5.37 0.66 -10.15
N GLN A 55 -4.82 0.64 -11.36
CA GLN A 55 -4.71 1.84 -12.21
C GLN A 55 -6.07 2.40 -12.67
N TYR A 56 -7.15 1.66 -12.49
CA TYR A 56 -8.49 2.07 -12.90
C TYR A 56 -9.29 2.53 -11.68
N ILE A 57 -9.79 3.74 -11.74
CA ILE A 57 -10.61 4.34 -10.68
C ILE A 57 -12.05 4.36 -11.17
N SER A 58 -12.96 3.78 -10.40
CA SER A 58 -14.38 3.77 -10.71
C SER A 58 -14.95 5.19 -10.78
N VAL A 59 -15.91 5.40 -11.66
CA VAL A 59 -16.62 6.69 -11.75
C VAL A 59 -17.26 7.01 -10.39
N ALA A 60 -17.12 8.25 -9.95
CA ALA A 60 -17.56 8.73 -8.63
C ALA A 60 -16.82 8.14 -7.41
N GLN A 61 -15.73 7.40 -7.60
CA GLN A 61 -14.85 7.01 -6.50
C GLN A 61 -14.03 8.21 -6.03
N GLY A 62 -14.20 8.58 -4.75
CA GLY A 62 -13.35 9.57 -4.08
C GLY A 62 -11.98 8.99 -3.72
N PHE A 63 -10.96 9.81 -3.78
CA PHE A 63 -9.61 9.49 -3.33
C PHE A 63 -8.94 10.72 -2.75
N PHE A 64 -7.90 10.51 -1.95
CA PHE A 64 -7.06 11.57 -1.40
C PHE A 64 -5.69 11.55 -2.08
N VAL A 65 -5.09 12.71 -2.15
CA VAL A 65 -3.70 12.92 -2.56
C VAL A 65 -2.99 13.77 -1.50
N ASN A 66 -1.73 13.49 -1.25
CA ASN A 66 -0.92 14.36 -0.42
C ASN A 66 -0.39 15.52 -1.27
N THR A 67 -0.64 16.72 -0.79
CA THR A 67 -0.05 17.94 -1.33
C THR A 67 1.18 18.33 -0.54
N GLU A 68 2.07 19.05 -1.15
CA GLU A 68 3.22 19.67 -0.51
C GLU A 68 2.84 21.08 -0.04
N ILE A 69 3.30 21.46 1.14
CA ILE A 69 3.04 22.79 1.71
C ILE A 69 4.37 23.52 1.76
N GLU A 70 4.43 24.69 1.15
CA GLU A 70 5.58 25.57 1.27
C GLU A 70 5.64 26.19 2.67
N ALA A 71 6.81 26.17 3.29
CA ALA A 71 7.00 26.87 4.57
C ALA A 71 6.76 28.38 4.37
N ASP A 72 6.00 28.99 5.28
CA ASP A 72 5.79 30.46 5.23
C ASP A 72 7.16 31.16 5.29
N PRO A 73 7.57 31.85 4.21
CA PRO A 73 8.87 32.53 4.17
C PRO A 73 8.99 33.65 5.22
N ARG A 74 7.88 34.06 5.82
CA ARG A 74 7.85 35.09 6.88
C ARG A 74 8.00 34.51 8.29
N GLY A 75 7.80 33.18 8.45
CA GLY A 75 7.89 32.49 9.75
C GLY A 75 6.87 32.95 10.81
N VAL A 76 5.81 33.64 10.39
CA VAL A 76 4.93 34.36 11.33
C VAL A 76 3.66 33.59 11.67
N ASP A 77 3.19 32.69 10.79
CA ASP A 77 1.97 31.95 11.02
C ASP A 77 1.99 30.58 10.30
N SER A 78 2.09 29.52 11.09
CA SER A 78 2.07 28.13 10.58
C SER A 78 0.72 27.72 9.98
N ASN A 79 -0.32 28.54 10.09
CA ASN A 79 -1.66 28.24 9.56
C ASN A 79 -1.87 28.82 8.14
N ILE A 80 -0.93 29.59 7.62
CA ILE A 80 -1.03 30.25 6.30
C ILE A 80 0.08 29.71 5.38
N ASN A 81 0.29 28.42 5.35
CA ASN A 81 1.21 27.83 4.39
C ASN A 81 0.50 27.58 3.07
N PRO A 82 0.91 28.22 1.98
CA PRO A 82 0.31 27.95 0.69
C PRO A 82 0.59 26.51 0.26
N VAL A 83 -0.42 25.85 -0.29
CA VAL A 83 -0.25 24.53 -0.89
C VAL A 83 0.52 24.68 -2.19
N VAL A 84 1.72 24.15 -2.23
CA VAL A 84 2.53 24.02 -3.46
C VAL A 84 2.33 22.62 -4.01
N GLY A 85 1.14 22.32 -4.49
CA GLY A 85 0.86 21.09 -5.17
C GLY A 85 0.77 21.29 -6.68
N GLY A 86 1.16 20.29 -7.45
CA GLY A 86 0.88 20.27 -8.87
C GLY A 86 -0.62 20.10 -9.14
N ASP A 87 -1.02 20.39 -10.38
CA ASP A 87 -2.39 20.19 -10.83
C ASP A 87 -2.76 18.71 -10.92
N VAL A 88 -3.94 18.34 -10.46
CA VAL A 88 -4.54 17.03 -10.75
C VAL A 88 -5.32 17.15 -12.06
N LEU A 89 -4.73 16.69 -13.15
CA LEU A 89 -5.32 16.80 -14.48
C LEU A 89 -6.15 15.56 -14.81
N LEU A 90 -7.45 15.72 -14.92
CA LEU A 90 -8.36 14.70 -15.42
C LEU A 90 -8.74 15.03 -16.88
N ARG A 91 -8.35 14.19 -17.81
CA ARG A 91 -8.57 14.35 -19.24
C ARG A 91 -9.54 13.30 -19.78
N ASN A 92 -10.31 13.67 -20.79
CA ASN A 92 -11.30 12.76 -21.39
C ASN A 92 -10.66 11.52 -22.02
N ASN A 93 -9.43 11.59 -22.52
CA ASN A 93 -8.68 10.46 -23.07
C ASN A 93 -8.20 9.45 -22.01
N GLN A 94 -8.31 9.78 -20.72
CA GLN A 94 -8.04 8.86 -19.62
C GLN A 94 -9.25 7.97 -19.28
N ARG A 95 -10.43 8.27 -19.88
CA ARG A 95 -11.63 7.48 -19.66
C ARG A 95 -11.55 6.19 -20.45
N VAL A 96 -11.73 5.07 -19.75
CA VAL A 96 -11.79 3.73 -20.35
C VAL A 96 -13.06 3.04 -19.87
N PHE A 97 -13.59 2.14 -20.71
CA PHE A 97 -14.66 1.26 -20.28
C PHE A 97 -14.03 0.05 -19.59
N GLU A 98 -14.09 0.02 -18.27
CA GLU A 98 -13.57 -1.08 -17.48
C GLU A 98 -14.65 -1.55 -16.50
N ARG A 99 -14.78 -2.86 -16.33
CA ARG A 99 -15.81 -3.44 -15.48
C ARG A 99 -15.36 -3.45 -14.03
N ASP A 100 -16.20 -2.93 -13.14
CA ASP A 100 -16.01 -3.09 -11.70
C ASP A 100 -16.23 -4.55 -11.31
N SER A 101 -15.23 -5.13 -10.68
CA SER A 101 -15.26 -6.53 -10.22
C SER A 101 -14.23 -6.73 -9.12
N PRO A 102 -14.51 -7.55 -8.09
CA PRO A 102 -13.52 -7.92 -7.07
C PRO A 102 -12.29 -8.62 -7.64
N LEU A 103 -12.44 -9.26 -8.82
CA LEU A 103 -11.36 -9.90 -9.58
C LEU A 103 -10.99 -9.08 -10.83
N GLY A 104 -11.62 -7.91 -11.00
CA GLY A 104 -11.47 -7.06 -12.18
C GLY A 104 -10.38 -6.03 -12.04
N SER A 105 -10.33 -5.19 -13.05
CA SER A 105 -9.35 -4.12 -13.16
C SER A 105 -9.76 -2.88 -12.36
N SER A 106 -11.04 -2.70 -12.06
CA SER A 106 -11.59 -1.58 -11.30
C SER A 106 -12.39 -2.08 -10.10
N ILE A 107 -12.22 -1.43 -8.95
CA ILE A 107 -12.90 -1.77 -7.70
C ILE A 107 -13.48 -0.50 -7.09
N PHE A 108 -14.79 -0.53 -6.81
CA PHE A 108 -15.45 0.53 -6.08
C PHE A 108 -15.38 0.29 -4.56
N PHE A 109 -14.76 1.19 -3.82
CA PHE A 109 -14.44 1.00 -2.41
C PHE A 109 -15.66 1.14 -1.47
N LYS A 110 -16.77 1.71 -1.96
CA LYS A 110 -17.99 1.88 -1.16
C LYS A 110 -18.88 0.63 -1.09
N GLU A 111 -18.72 -0.34 -2.00
CA GLU A 111 -19.59 -1.52 -2.01
C GLU A 111 -19.27 -2.47 -0.85
N ALA A 112 -20.32 -2.81 -0.09
CA ALA A 112 -20.31 -3.96 0.80
C ALA A 112 -20.31 -5.24 -0.05
N LYS A 113 -19.39 -6.16 0.28
CA LYS A 113 -19.23 -7.52 -0.29
C LYS A 113 -20.03 -7.81 -1.55
N ALA A 114 -19.45 -7.66 -2.73
CA ALA A 114 -20.01 -8.15 -3.96
C ALA A 114 -20.20 -9.68 -3.88
N LYS A 115 -21.42 -10.17 -4.07
CA LYS A 115 -21.67 -11.59 -4.30
C LYS A 115 -20.92 -12.00 -5.57
N THR A 116 -19.95 -12.87 -5.43
CA THR A 116 -19.16 -13.41 -6.54
C THR A 116 -20.02 -14.28 -7.43
N THR A 117 -20.44 -13.76 -8.55
CA THR A 117 -20.75 -14.57 -9.74
C THR A 117 -19.69 -14.22 -10.79
N ALA A 118 -18.66 -15.05 -10.84
CA ALA A 118 -17.61 -14.93 -11.84
C ALA A 118 -18.15 -15.32 -13.21
N THR A 119 -18.32 -14.35 -14.09
CA THR A 119 -18.38 -14.59 -15.53
C THR A 119 -17.27 -13.79 -16.18
N SER A 120 -16.29 -14.51 -16.70
CA SER A 120 -15.18 -13.97 -17.49
C SER A 120 -15.73 -13.27 -18.73
N ALA A 121 -15.64 -11.96 -18.79
CA ALA A 121 -15.82 -11.23 -20.03
C ALA A 121 -14.47 -10.59 -20.39
N GLY A 122 -13.88 -11.04 -21.51
CA GLY A 122 -12.59 -10.61 -22.01
C GLY A 122 -12.62 -9.14 -22.44
N GLY A 123 -11.91 -8.33 -21.70
CA GLY A 123 -11.32 -7.11 -22.21
C GLY A 123 -9.81 -7.36 -22.38
N ASN A 124 -9.15 -6.70 -23.33
CA ASN A 124 -7.70 -6.76 -23.50
C ASN A 124 -7.03 -6.15 -22.26
N LYS A 125 -6.89 -6.96 -21.21
CA LYS A 125 -6.23 -6.57 -19.97
C LYS A 125 -4.74 -6.45 -20.29
N LYS A 126 -4.20 -5.25 -20.22
CA LYS A 126 -2.74 -5.09 -20.23
C LYS A 126 -2.24 -5.71 -18.93
N VAL A 127 -1.77 -6.95 -19.03
CA VAL A 127 -1.23 -7.69 -17.88
C VAL A 127 0.02 -6.96 -17.40
N ASP A 128 0.06 -6.62 -16.11
CA ASP A 128 1.28 -6.07 -15.51
C ASP A 128 2.31 -7.22 -15.39
N THR A 129 3.37 -7.12 -16.15
CA THR A 129 4.44 -8.14 -16.21
C THR A 129 5.60 -7.83 -15.27
N ARG A 130 5.54 -6.73 -14.53
CA ARG A 130 6.58 -6.33 -13.60
C ARG A 130 6.62 -7.26 -12.39
N SER A 131 7.82 -7.56 -11.92
CA SER A 131 8.01 -8.39 -10.73
C SER A 131 7.60 -7.66 -9.47
N LYS A 132 6.84 -8.34 -8.59
CA LYS A 132 6.42 -7.78 -7.32
C LYS A 132 6.48 -8.82 -6.21
N ILE A 133 6.86 -8.37 -5.03
CA ILE A 133 6.90 -9.15 -3.79
C ILE A 133 5.96 -8.48 -2.80
N ARG A 134 4.98 -9.23 -2.33
CA ARG A 134 4.07 -8.80 -1.27
C ARG A 134 4.44 -9.51 0.02
N LEU A 135 4.77 -8.74 1.03
CA LEU A 135 5.03 -9.24 2.37
C LEU A 135 3.83 -8.95 3.27
N LEU A 136 3.61 -9.80 4.24
CA LEU A 136 2.66 -9.58 5.31
C LEU A 136 3.37 -9.75 6.65
N PHE A 137 3.24 -8.74 7.48
CA PHE A 137 3.70 -8.72 8.85
C PHE A 137 2.53 -9.02 9.80
N ASP A 138 2.76 -9.91 10.76
CA ASP A 138 1.85 -10.18 11.86
C ASP A 138 2.60 -9.94 13.18
N SER A 139 2.10 -9.04 14.01
CA SER A 139 2.71 -8.67 15.29
C SER A 139 2.25 -9.55 16.44
N PRO A 140 2.93 -9.53 17.61
CA PRO A 140 2.50 -10.23 18.81
C PRO A 140 1.13 -9.82 19.34
N ASN A 141 0.66 -8.61 19.03
CA ASN A 141 -0.65 -8.11 19.44
C ASN A 141 -1.71 -8.19 18.33
N GLY A 142 -1.42 -8.90 17.24
CA GLY A 142 -2.36 -9.10 16.16
C GLY A 142 -2.50 -7.95 15.18
N TYR A 143 -1.54 -7.03 15.15
CA TYR A 143 -1.46 -6.02 14.08
C TYR A 143 -0.94 -6.64 12.80
N HIS A 144 -1.49 -6.21 11.68
CA HIS A 144 -1.09 -6.66 10.36
C HIS A 144 -0.61 -5.49 9.51
N ARG A 145 0.44 -5.72 8.72
CA ARG A 145 0.89 -4.75 7.74
C ARG A 145 1.26 -5.46 6.43
N PRO A 146 0.50 -5.23 5.35
CA PRO A 146 0.93 -5.60 4.01
C PRO A 146 1.97 -4.59 3.50
N LEU A 147 3.02 -5.09 2.87
CA LEU A 147 4.03 -4.29 2.19
C LEU A 147 4.16 -4.74 0.74
N LEU A 148 4.47 -3.82 -0.14
CA LEU A 148 4.75 -4.08 -1.55
C LEU A 148 6.16 -3.61 -1.90
N LEU A 149 6.92 -4.49 -2.53
CA LEU A 149 8.15 -4.18 -3.25
C LEU A 149 7.91 -4.52 -4.72
N GLY A 150 8.12 -3.58 -5.62
CA GLY A 150 7.87 -3.80 -7.04
C GLY A 150 8.96 -3.24 -7.94
N VAL A 151 9.19 -3.93 -9.07
CA VAL A 151 10.16 -3.50 -10.06
C VAL A 151 9.52 -2.54 -11.05
N ASP A 152 10.17 -1.40 -11.27
CA ASP A 152 9.91 -0.51 -12.39
C ASP A 152 11.24 0.17 -12.77
N GLU A 153 11.67 0.02 -14.02
CA GLU A 153 12.96 0.57 -14.52
C GLU A 153 13.09 2.09 -14.38
N ARG A 154 11.98 2.79 -14.15
CA ARG A 154 11.96 4.24 -13.88
C ARG A 154 12.16 4.59 -12.41
N ALA A 155 12.05 3.60 -11.52
CA ALA A 155 12.31 3.78 -10.09
C ALA A 155 13.82 3.67 -9.80
N THR A 156 14.21 4.12 -8.62
CA THR A 156 15.57 3.98 -8.08
C THR A 156 15.54 3.26 -6.73
N ASN A 157 16.68 3.10 -6.09
CA ASN A 157 16.72 2.60 -4.70
C ASN A 157 16.53 3.73 -3.65
N ASN A 158 16.40 4.97 -4.09
CA ASN A 158 16.08 6.13 -3.27
C ASN A 158 14.57 6.41 -3.32
N PHE A 159 14.13 7.46 -2.61
CA PHE A 159 12.73 7.88 -2.67
C PHE A 159 12.38 8.46 -4.05
N ASP A 160 11.37 7.86 -4.66
CA ASP A 160 10.86 8.27 -5.97
C ASP A 160 9.37 8.63 -5.89
N VAL A 161 9.05 9.86 -6.27
CA VAL A 161 7.68 10.33 -6.34
C VAL A 161 6.87 9.48 -7.34
N GLY A 162 5.74 8.93 -6.88
CA GLY A 162 4.87 8.10 -7.69
C GLY A 162 5.22 6.61 -7.71
N PHE A 163 6.39 6.21 -7.22
CA PHE A 163 6.78 4.79 -7.09
C PHE A 163 6.80 4.32 -5.65
N ASP A 164 7.08 5.22 -4.70
CA ASP A 164 7.11 4.92 -3.28
C ASP A 164 5.92 5.53 -2.56
N ALA A 165 5.32 4.77 -1.64
CA ALA A 165 4.22 5.26 -0.82
C ALA A 165 4.65 5.38 0.65
N PRO A 166 4.73 6.59 1.19
CA PRO A 166 5.04 6.79 2.61
C PRO A 166 4.02 6.13 3.53
N LEU A 167 4.48 5.74 4.72
CA LEU A 167 3.63 5.26 5.79
C LEU A 167 2.75 6.40 6.32
N ALA A 168 1.50 6.47 5.88
CA ALA A 168 0.52 7.48 6.28
C ALA A 168 -0.18 7.12 7.59
N GLU A 169 -0.59 5.87 7.74
CA GLU A 169 -1.26 5.37 8.95
C GLU A 169 -0.25 4.70 9.88
N LYS A 170 -0.24 5.12 11.15
CA LYS A 170 0.71 4.63 12.14
C LYS A 170 0.02 3.67 13.10
N ASN A 171 0.40 2.41 13.09
CA ASN A 171 0.01 1.44 14.10
C ASN A 171 0.91 1.51 15.35
N ASN A 172 0.42 0.95 16.45
CA ASN A 172 1.25 0.75 17.64
C ASN A 172 2.38 -0.25 17.40
N GLU A 173 2.10 -1.27 16.58
CA GLU A 173 3.07 -2.25 16.10
C GLU A 173 3.01 -2.27 14.58
N ASP A 174 4.15 -2.18 13.92
CA ASP A 174 4.19 -1.97 12.48
C ASP A 174 5.48 -2.50 11.84
N MET A 175 5.43 -2.75 10.53
CA MET A 175 6.58 -3.03 9.68
C MET A 175 6.54 -2.09 8.47
N PHE A 176 7.69 -1.66 8.01
CA PHE A 176 7.81 -0.72 6.90
C PHE A 176 9.14 -0.88 6.16
N TRP A 177 9.17 -0.48 4.91
CA TRP A 177 10.42 -0.25 4.18
C TRP A 177 11.10 1.00 4.73
N LEU A 178 12.44 0.97 4.78
CA LEU A 178 13.25 2.13 5.14
C LEU A 178 14.00 2.64 3.91
N ILE A 179 13.61 3.82 3.43
CA ILE A 179 14.31 4.54 2.36
C ILE A 179 14.81 5.84 2.95
N GLN A 180 16.11 6.06 2.96
CA GLN A 180 16.74 7.30 3.49
C GLN A 180 16.23 7.68 4.91
N ASN A 181 16.06 6.69 5.79
CA ASN A 181 15.51 6.81 7.15
C ASN A 181 14.02 7.20 7.24
N ALA A 182 13.31 7.35 6.13
CA ALA A 182 11.86 7.52 6.11
C ALA A 182 11.15 6.16 5.94
N LYS A 183 9.87 6.11 6.32
CA LYS A 183 9.07 4.88 6.40
C LYS A 183 8.09 4.79 5.25
N PHE A 184 8.08 3.65 4.56
CA PHE A 184 7.25 3.42 3.38
C PHE A 184 6.49 2.10 3.46
N ILE A 185 5.34 2.03 2.77
CA ILE A 185 4.53 0.83 2.62
C ILE A 185 4.75 0.20 1.25
N ILE A 186 4.95 1.02 0.23
CA ILE A 186 5.28 0.59 -1.11
C ILE A 186 6.68 1.13 -1.42
N GLN A 187 7.53 0.27 -1.97
CA GLN A 187 8.83 0.66 -2.51
C GLN A 187 8.94 0.19 -3.95
N GLY A 188 9.22 1.13 -4.85
CA GLY A 188 9.63 0.84 -6.22
C GLY A 188 11.15 0.69 -6.31
N VAL A 189 11.64 -0.24 -7.13
CA VAL A 189 13.06 -0.45 -7.35
C VAL A 189 13.33 -0.72 -8.83
N PRO A 190 14.52 -0.41 -9.36
CA PRO A 190 14.79 -0.58 -10.79
C PRO A 190 14.86 -2.05 -11.22
N ASN A 191 15.30 -2.94 -10.35
CA ASN A 191 15.44 -4.37 -10.60
C ASN A 191 15.44 -5.17 -9.29
N PHE A 192 15.37 -6.50 -9.41
CA PHE A 192 15.70 -7.43 -8.33
C PHE A 192 17.04 -8.10 -8.66
N ASP A 193 18.04 -7.81 -7.83
CA ASP A 193 19.34 -8.46 -7.92
C ASP A 193 19.53 -9.42 -6.74
N LYS A 194 20.21 -10.54 -6.98
CA LYS A 194 20.35 -11.62 -5.98
C LYS A 194 21.09 -11.22 -4.71
N ASP A 195 21.93 -10.19 -4.82
CA ASP A 195 22.74 -9.70 -3.69
C ASP A 195 22.19 -8.40 -3.07
N GLN A 196 20.97 -8.00 -3.48
CA GLN A 196 20.35 -6.77 -3.05
C GLN A 196 19.66 -6.96 -1.68
N GLU A 197 19.90 -5.99 -0.80
CA GLU A 197 19.23 -5.91 0.50
C GLU A 197 18.23 -4.74 0.50
N PHE A 198 17.00 -5.01 0.95
CA PHE A 198 15.97 -3.99 1.14
C PHE A 198 15.74 -3.77 2.64
N PRO A 199 16.10 -2.60 3.18
CA PRO A 199 15.99 -2.35 4.61
C PRO A 199 14.54 -2.36 5.09
N LEU A 200 14.26 -3.20 6.10
CA LEU A 200 12.99 -3.25 6.82
C LEU A 200 13.16 -2.68 8.22
N GLY A 201 12.17 -1.91 8.67
CA GLY A 201 12.04 -1.47 10.04
C GLY A 201 10.86 -2.15 10.73
N LEU A 202 11.06 -2.49 12.00
CA LEU A 202 10.01 -3.02 12.88
C LEU A 202 9.76 -2.05 14.03
N LYS A 203 8.50 -1.86 14.38
CA LYS A 203 8.05 -1.18 15.58
C LYS A 203 7.20 -2.13 16.39
N LEU A 204 7.61 -2.44 17.61
CA LEU A 204 6.91 -3.33 18.52
C LEU A 204 6.66 -2.64 19.85
N SER A 205 5.52 -2.87 20.46
CA SER A 205 5.16 -2.35 21.79
C SER A 205 5.57 -3.30 22.91
N LYS A 206 5.75 -4.60 22.61
CA LYS A 206 6.21 -5.62 23.54
C LYS A 206 7.01 -6.71 22.83
N ALA A 207 7.78 -7.45 23.59
CA ALA A 207 8.42 -8.65 23.11
C ALA A 207 7.40 -9.74 22.78
N GLY A 208 7.66 -10.53 21.75
CA GLY A 208 6.79 -11.62 21.35
C GLY A 208 7.13 -12.17 19.97
N LEU A 209 6.32 -13.12 19.52
CA LEU A 209 6.50 -13.76 18.23
C LEU A 209 6.03 -12.82 17.11
N VAL A 210 6.95 -12.48 16.23
CA VAL A 210 6.70 -11.76 14.96
C VAL A 210 6.67 -12.78 13.84
N ARG A 211 5.73 -12.61 12.91
CA ARG A 211 5.70 -13.38 11.67
C ARG A 211 5.85 -12.44 10.49
N ILE A 212 6.78 -12.77 9.60
CA ILE A 212 6.94 -12.12 8.29
C ILE A 212 6.80 -13.22 7.27
N LYS A 213 5.85 -13.07 6.36
CA LYS A 213 5.56 -14.07 5.33
C LYS A 213 5.39 -13.42 3.97
N ILE A 214 5.63 -14.18 2.94
CA ILE A 214 5.28 -13.82 1.58
C ILE A 214 3.76 -13.99 1.42
N ASP A 215 3.06 -12.90 1.13
CA ASP A 215 1.62 -12.91 0.87
C ASP A 215 1.34 -13.26 -0.61
N ALA A 216 2.16 -12.72 -1.52
CA ALA A 216 2.10 -13.06 -2.95
C ALA A 216 3.42 -12.73 -3.67
N LEU A 217 3.68 -13.46 -4.73
CA LEU A 217 4.74 -13.21 -5.72
C LEU A 217 4.09 -13.03 -7.09
N GLU A 218 4.36 -11.91 -7.74
CA GLU A 218 3.87 -11.62 -9.08
C GLU A 218 5.08 -11.54 -10.02
N ASN A 219 5.10 -12.37 -11.06
CA ASN A 219 6.17 -12.40 -12.07
C ASN A 219 7.60 -12.53 -11.49
N VAL A 220 7.75 -13.17 -10.36
CA VAL A 220 9.03 -13.50 -9.74
C VAL A 220 9.38 -14.95 -10.09
N ALA A 221 10.64 -15.20 -10.46
CA ALA A 221 11.07 -16.54 -10.82
C ALA A 221 10.95 -17.52 -9.62
N ASN A 222 10.47 -18.73 -9.88
CA ASN A 222 10.20 -19.74 -8.84
C ASN A 222 11.45 -20.23 -8.07
N ASN A 223 12.64 -19.97 -8.60
CA ASN A 223 13.91 -20.37 -8.01
C ASN A 223 14.53 -19.28 -7.10
N VAL A 224 13.89 -18.14 -6.94
CA VAL A 224 14.35 -17.06 -6.06
C VAL A 224 14.13 -17.49 -4.62
N GLN A 225 15.20 -17.45 -3.84
CA GLN A 225 15.15 -17.67 -2.39
C GLN A 225 15.27 -16.34 -1.67
N MET A 226 14.36 -16.08 -0.72
CA MET A 226 14.33 -14.85 0.05
C MET A 226 14.60 -15.12 1.52
N TYR A 227 15.31 -14.18 2.13
CA TYR A 227 15.69 -14.27 3.53
C TYR A 227 15.47 -12.93 4.23
N ILE A 228 15.04 -12.99 5.47
CA ILE A 228 15.14 -11.86 6.40
C ILE A 228 16.46 -11.97 7.15
N LYS A 229 17.27 -10.94 7.06
CA LYS A 229 18.51 -10.80 7.81
C LYS A 229 18.27 -9.95 9.05
N ASP A 230 18.42 -10.53 10.20
CA ASP A 230 18.43 -9.79 11.46
C ASP A 230 19.80 -9.13 11.62
N LYS A 231 19.83 -7.80 11.56
CA LYS A 231 21.07 -7.02 11.65
C LYS A 231 21.70 -7.06 13.04
N SER A 232 20.93 -7.34 14.09
CA SER A 232 21.44 -7.39 15.46
C SER A 232 22.15 -8.70 15.77
N THR A 233 21.64 -9.81 15.27
CA THR A 233 22.18 -11.16 15.49
C THR A 233 22.94 -11.72 14.30
N LEU A 234 22.90 -11.05 13.14
CA LEU A 234 23.44 -11.48 11.85
C LEU A 234 22.89 -12.82 11.37
N ARG A 235 21.72 -13.22 11.86
CA ARG A 235 21.04 -14.43 11.45
C ARG A 235 20.16 -14.21 10.24
N PHE A 236 20.04 -15.27 9.42
CA PHE A 236 19.18 -15.30 8.25
C PHE A 236 18.01 -16.25 8.50
N TYR A 237 16.82 -15.77 8.20
CA TYR A 237 15.59 -16.54 8.30
C TYR A 237 14.98 -16.66 6.91
N LYS A 238 14.84 -17.89 6.42
CA LYS A 238 14.22 -18.13 5.12
C LYS A 238 12.73 -17.83 5.19
N ILE A 239 12.21 -17.08 4.22
CA ILE A 239 10.80 -16.75 4.05
C ILE A 239 10.34 -17.28 2.69
N ASN A 240 9.74 -18.47 2.65
CA ASN A 240 9.19 -19.01 1.40
C ASN A 240 7.81 -19.62 1.70
#